data_123454477005aacd632a932186395e4d
#
_entry.id   123454477005aacd632a932186395e4d
#
_cell.length_a   1.000
_cell.length_b   1.000
_cell.length_c   1.000
_cell.angle_alpha   90.00
_cell.angle_beta   90.00
_cell.angle_gamma   90.00
#
_symmetry.space_group_name_H-M   'P 1'
#
loop_
_entity.id
_entity.type
_entity.pdbx_description
1 polymer ?
#
loop_
_entity_poly.entity_id
_entity_poly.type
_entity_poly.pdbx_seq_one_letter_code
_entity_poly.pdbx_strand_id
1 'polypeptide(L)'
;KDLNKILSLNIPKHDKAGDNHYGLISALHKSIRGSDPDAGLFWLARALNAGEDPFYIFRRLLRISIEDVGLANPESQRLVLDSWNTYEKLGSPEGDIALAMSVILLSLSPKSNAVYLADKESQKFAKKYSSEQPPKHILNSPTKLMGRFGYGAGYEYDHCLLYTSPSPRDSRV
;
A
#
# COMPACT_ATOMS: atom_id res chain seq x y z
N LYS A 1 40.30 -25.59 19.82
CA LYS A 1 40.18 -24.13 20.11
C LYS A 1 39.50 -23.33 18.97
N ASP A 2 39.26 -23.92 17.81
CA ASP A 2 38.73 -23.19 16.64
C ASP A 2 37.23 -23.36 16.40
N LEU A 3 36.56 -24.35 17.02
CA LEU A 3 35.11 -24.54 16.87
C LEU A 3 34.29 -23.35 17.41
N ASN A 4 34.72 -22.74 18.53
CA ASN A 4 34.03 -21.58 19.08
C ASN A 4 34.19 -20.31 18.21
N LYS A 5 35.27 -20.23 17.41
CA LYS A 5 35.48 -19.16 16.45
C LYS A 5 34.64 -19.32 15.19
N ILE A 6 34.41 -20.56 14.77
CA ILE A 6 33.55 -20.89 13.62
C ILE A 6 32.06 -20.72 13.98
N LEU A 7 31.68 -21.08 15.21
CA LEU A 7 30.31 -20.90 15.73
C LEU A 7 29.99 -19.44 16.09
N SER A 8 30.96 -18.57 16.29
CA SER A 8 30.73 -17.14 16.53
C SER A 8 30.64 -16.29 15.27
N LEU A 9 30.96 -16.86 14.11
CA LEU A 9 30.86 -16.20 12.82
C LEU A 9 29.48 -16.53 12.21
N ASN A 10 28.55 -15.58 12.31
CA ASN A 10 27.32 -15.52 11.55
C ASN A 10 26.07 -16.28 12.03
N ILE A 11 25.79 -16.34 13.32
CA ILE A 11 24.39 -16.54 13.73
C ILE A 11 23.73 -15.16 13.64
N PRO A 12 22.78 -14.94 12.70
CA PRO A 12 22.01 -13.71 12.67
C PRO A 12 21.25 -13.60 14.00
N LYS A 13 21.59 -12.62 14.82
CA LYS A 13 20.83 -12.34 16.04
C LYS A 13 19.47 -11.80 15.60
N HIS A 14 18.46 -12.65 15.63
CA HIS A 14 17.08 -12.23 15.44
C HIS A 14 16.52 -11.80 16.79
N ASP A 15 16.36 -10.50 16.95
CA ASP A 15 15.59 -9.90 18.04
C ASP A 15 14.24 -9.44 17.47
N LYS A 16 13.20 -10.26 17.68
CA LYS A 16 11.83 -9.96 17.18
C LYS A 16 11.22 -8.70 17.79
N ALA A 17 11.74 -8.23 18.90
CA ALA A 17 11.27 -7.06 19.63
C ALA A 17 12.23 -5.86 19.55
N GLY A 18 13.39 -6.00 18.90
CA GLY A 18 14.46 -5.02 18.93
C GLY A 18 14.70 -4.26 17.63
N ASP A 19 15.63 -3.33 17.70
CA ASP A 19 15.99 -2.39 16.63
C ASP A 19 16.39 -3.07 15.31
N ASN A 20 16.93 -4.31 15.38
CA ASN A 20 17.36 -5.08 14.20
C ASN A 20 16.18 -5.48 13.29
N HIS A 21 15.06 -5.95 13.87
CA HIS A 21 13.84 -6.30 13.13
C HIS A 21 13.31 -5.10 12.34
N TYR A 22 13.09 -3.97 13.02
CA TYR A 22 12.62 -2.74 12.37
C TYR A 22 13.63 -2.23 11.34
N GLY A 23 14.92 -2.41 11.59
CA GLY A 23 16.00 -2.03 10.68
C GLY A 23 15.94 -2.76 9.34
N LEU A 24 15.82 -4.10 9.37
CA LEU A 24 15.77 -4.95 8.17
C LEU A 24 14.54 -4.64 7.31
N ILE A 25 13.36 -4.57 7.94
CA ILE A 25 12.10 -4.26 7.26
C ILE A 25 12.11 -2.82 6.70
N SER A 26 12.66 -1.87 7.43
CA SER A 26 12.81 -0.49 6.96
C SER A 26 13.75 -0.39 5.76
N ALA A 27 14.86 -1.14 5.77
CA ALA A 27 15.81 -1.19 4.66
C ALA A 27 15.16 -1.80 3.41
N LEU A 28 14.45 -2.93 3.55
CA LEU A 28 13.68 -3.56 2.48
C LEU A 28 12.70 -2.56 1.86
N HIS A 29 11.88 -1.90 2.68
CA HIS A 29 10.87 -0.94 2.21
C HIS A 29 11.52 0.23 1.44
N LYS A 30 12.60 0.81 1.99
CA LYS A 30 13.29 1.96 1.36
C LYS A 30 13.98 1.58 0.05
N SER A 31 14.53 0.36 -0.05
CA SER A 31 15.12 -0.14 -1.30
C SER A 31 14.08 -0.27 -2.39
N ILE A 32 12.92 -0.87 -2.08
CA ILE A 32 11.80 -0.98 -3.03
C ILE A 32 11.29 0.41 -3.45
N ARG A 33 11.10 1.32 -2.49
CA ARG A 33 10.70 2.71 -2.77
C ARG A 33 11.71 3.44 -3.64
N GLY A 34 13.01 3.17 -3.42
CA GLY A 34 14.11 3.72 -4.22
C GLY A 34 14.29 3.06 -5.59
N SER A 35 13.45 2.08 -5.94
CA SER A 35 13.53 1.34 -7.22
C SER A 35 14.85 0.57 -7.37
N ASP A 36 15.36 0.02 -6.28
CA ASP A 36 16.58 -0.81 -6.23
C ASP A 36 16.19 -2.27 -5.94
N PRO A 37 16.00 -3.12 -6.97
CA PRO A 37 15.63 -4.51 -6.79
C PRO A 37 16.74 -5.35 -6.15
N ASP A 38 18.01 -5.06 -6.41
CA ASP A 38 19.14 -5.81 -5.87
C ASP A 38 19.26 -5.60 -4.36
N ALA A 39 19.20 -4.36 -3.91
CA ALA A 39 19.15 -4.07 -2.47
C ALA A 39 17.86 -4.63 -1.83
N GLY A 40 16.71 -4.56 -2.53
CA GLY A 40 15.46 -5.15 -2.07
C GLY A 40 15.58 -6.66 -1.82
N LEU A 41 16.13 -7.41 -2.77
CA LEU A 41 16.36 -8.85 -2.63
C LEU A 41 17.38 -9.17 -1.53
N PHE A 42 18.43 -8.38 -1.40
CA PHE A 42 19.41 -8.54 -0.34
C PHE A 42 18.77 -8.40 1.06
N TRP A 43 17.97 -7.38 1.27
CA TRP A 43 17.28 -7.16 2.56
C TRP A 43 16.18 -8.18 2.82
N LEU A 44 15.47 -8.66 1.77
CA LEU A 44 14.54 -9.78 1.87
C LEU A 44 15.25 -11.04 2.38
N ALA A 45 16.34 -11.44 1.73
CA ALA A 45 17.12 -12.61 2.13
C ALA A 45 17.66 -12.48 3.56
N ARG A 46 18.13 -11.27 3.94
CA ARG A 46 18.58 -10.98 5.31
C ARG A 46 17.45 -11.12 6.33
N ALA A 47 16.23 -10.67 5.99
CA ALA A 47 15.07 -10.77 6.88
C ALA A 47 14.64 -12.24 7.05
N LEU A 48 14.55 -13.01 5.96
CA LEU A 48 14.20 -14.44 6.02
C LEU A 48 15.25 -15.24 6.80
N ASN A 49 16.54 -15.01 6.56
CA ASN A 49 17.64 -15.67 7.29
C ASN A 49 17.66 -15.29 8.79
N ALA A 50 17.15 -14.12 9.14
CA ALA A 50 16.98 -13.70 10.53
C ALA A 50 15.71 -14.30 11.17
N GLY A 51 14.90 -15.06 10.44
CA GLY A 51 13.68 -15.73 10.94
C GLY A 51 12.46 -14.82 10.97
N GLU A 52 12.43 -13.77 10.14
CA GLU A 52 11.23 -12.96 9.96
C GLU A 52 10.06 -13.79 9.44
N ASP A 53 8.86 -13.51 9.94
CA ASP A 53 7.63 -14.11 9.45
C ASP A 53 7.38 -13.69 7.98
N PRO A 54 7.37 -14.62 7.02
CA PRO A 54 7.09 -14.31 5.62
C PRO A 54 5.76 -13.58 5.42
N PHE A 55 4.75 -13.90 6.21
CA PHE A 55 3.45 -13.24 6.16
C PHE A 55 3.53 -11.79 6.65
N TYR A 56 4.40 -11.50 7.60
CA TYR A 56 4.68 -10.13 7.98
C TYR A 56 5.34 -9.35 6.84
N ILE A 57 6.28 -9.99 6.12
CA ILE A 57 6.91 -9.38 4.94
C ILE A 57 5.86 -9.12 3.85
N PHE A 58 4.97 -10.08 3.54
CA PHE A 58 3.88 -9.86 2.58
C PHE A 58 2.98 -8.70 2.98
N ARG A 59 2.61 -8.56 4.25
CA ARG A 59 1.84 -7.39 4.73
C ARG A 59 2.57 -6.07 4.43
N ARG A 60 3.90 -6.04 4.51
CA ARG A 60 4.70 -4.87 4.16
C ARG A 60 4.74 -4.62 2.66
N LEU A 61 4.91 -5.66 1.86
CA LEU A 61 4.88 -5.55 0.40
C LEU A 61 3.51 -5.06 -0.10
N LEU A 62 2.43 -5.58 0.48
CA LEU A 62 1.08 -5.13 0.17
C LEU A 62 0.89 -3.64 0.52
N ARG A 63 1.42 -3.18 1.66
CA ARG A 63 1.41 -1.76 1.99
C ARG A 63 2.18 -0.92 0.97
N ILE A 64 3.36 -1.37 0.55
CA ILE A 64 4.18 -0.69 -0.46
C ILE A 64 3.43 -0.58 -1.79
N SER A 65 2.72 -1.64 -2.21
CA SER A 65 1.94 -1.63 -3.45
C SER A 65 0.85 -0.56 -3.46
N ILE A 66 0.31 -0.19 -2.30
CA ILE A 66 -0.74 0.83 -2.16
C ILE A 66 -0.14 2.22 -1.92
N GLU A 67 0.84 2.32 -1.02
CA GLU A 67 1.39 3.60 -0.54
C GLU A 67 2.41 4.22 -1.50
N ASP A 68 3.32 3.37 -2.05
CA ASP A 68 4.46 3.84 -2.84
C ASP A 68 4.28 3.65 -4.35
N VAL A 69 3.60 2.59 -4.77
CA VAL A 69 3.26 2.34 -6.18
C VAL A 69 1.90 2.93 -6.51
N GLY A 70 0.88 2.63 -5.71
CA GLY A 70 -0.45 3.20 -5.80
C GLY A 70 -1.05 3.11 -7.21
N LEU A 71 -1.65 4.21 -7.66
CA LEU A 71 -2.31 4.29 -8.97
C LEU A 71 -1.34 4.35 -10.16
N ALA A 72 -0.03 4.42 -9.94
CA ALA A 72 0.95 4.32 -11.02
C ALA A 72 1.00 2.90 -11.63
N ASN A 73 0.73 1.87 -10.81
CA ASN A 73 0.52 0.50 -11.25
C ASN A 73 -0.50 -0.22 -10.36
N PRO A 74 -1.82 -0.08 -10.60
CA PRO A 74 -2.87 -0.68 -9.77
C PRO A 74 -2.82 -2.21 -9.70
N GLU A 75 -2.29 -2.87 -10.73
CA GLU A 75 -2.13 -4.32 -10.79
C GLU A 75 -1.12 -4.85 -9.76
N SER A 76 -0.20 -4.01 -9.30
CA SER A 76 0.83 -4.42 -8.35
C SER A 76 0.25 -4.98 -7.05
N GLN A 77 -0.86 -4.44 -6.57
CA GLN A 77 -1.54 -4.93 -5.37
C GLN A 77 -2.07 -6.36 -5.58
N ARG A 78 -2.71 -6.63 -6.72
CA ARG A 78 -3.24 -7.95 -7.05
C ARG A 78 -2.10 -8.97 -7.18
N LEU A 79 -1.02 -8.60 -7.87
CA LEU A 79 0.14 -9.49 -8.05
C LEU A 79 0.83 -9.84 -6.72
N VAL A 80 0.88 -8.91 -5.76
CA VAL A 80 1.38 -9.22 -4.40
C VAL A 80 0.45 -10.18 -3.67
N LEU A 81 -0.87 -10.02 -3.80
CA LEU A 81 -1.85 -10.96 -3.22
C LEU A 81 -1.77 -12.34 -3.84
N ASP A 82 -1.60 -12.44 -5.16
CA ASP A 82 -1.42 -13.71 -5.87
C ASP A 82 -0.12 -14.41 -5.41
N SER A 83 0.95 -13.65 -5.20
CA SER A 83 2.22 -14.16 -4.65
C SER A 83 2.06 -14.65 -3.21
N TRP A 84 1.29 -13.94 -2.40
CA TRP A 84 0.96 -14.36 -1.03
C TRP A 84 0.18 -15.70 -1.05
N ASN A 85 -0.88 -15.80 -1.85
CA ASN A 85 -1.65 -17.03 -2.01
C ASN A 85 -0.79 -18.19 -2.52
N THR A 86 0.20 -17.92 -3.37
CA THR A 86 1.17 -18.91 -3.85
C THR A 86 2.04 -19.39 -2.71
N TYR A 87 2.55 -18.48 -1.89
CA TYR A 87 3.35 -18.83 -0.72
C TYR A 87 2.57 -19.68 0.29
N GLU A 88 1.29 -19.38 0.53
CA GLU A 88 0.43 -20.17 1.43
C GLU A 88 0.28 -21.62 0.99
N LYS A 89 0.35 -21.88 -0.32
CA LYS A 89 0.22 -23.23 -0.89
C LYS A 89 1.54 -23.99 -0.93
N LEU A 90 2.63 -23.31 -1.21
CA LEU A 90 3.94 -23.95 -1.42
C LEU A 90 4.77 -23.98 -0.13
N GLY A 91 4.69 -22.96 0.72
CA GLY A 91 5.57 -22.80 1.87
C GLY A 91 7.02 -22.52 1.50
N SER A 92 7.88 -22.44 2.53
CA SER A 92 9.33 -22.33 2.33
C SER A 92 9.93 -23.74 2.13
N PRO A 93 10.96 -23.91 1.26
CA PRO A 93 11.67 -22.86 0.51
C PRO A 93 11.06 -22.50 -0.85
N GLU A 94 10.13 -23.28 -1.37
CA GLU A 94 9.61 -23.11 -2.74
C GLU A 94 8.84 -21.79 -2.89
N GLY A 95 8.03 -21.45 -1.90
CA GLY A 95 7.25 -20.22 -1.86
C GLY A 95 8.10 -18.95 -1.70
N ASP A 96 9.34 -19.03 -1.23
CA ASP A 96 10.21 -17.89 -1.04
C ASP A 96 10.47 -17.12 -2.34
N ILE A 97 10.38 -17.83 -3.49
CA ILE A 97 10.49 -17.22 -4.82
C ILE A 97 9.32 -16.25 -5.09
N ALA A 98 8.12 -16.53 -4.56
CA ALA A 98 6.98 -15.63 -4.71
C ALA A 98 7.19 -14.29 -3.94
N LEU A 99 7.86 -14.34 -2.78
CA LEU A 99 8.31 -13.13 -2.08
C LEU A 99 9.32 -12.34 -2.92
N ALA A 100 10.35 -13.04 -3.45
CA ALA A 100 11.37 -12.41 -4.28
C ALA A 100 10.75 -11.76 -5.53
N MET A 101 9.81 -12.44 -6.20
CA MET A 101 9.07 -11.91 -7.34
C MET A 101 8.31 -10.63 -6.98
N SER A 102 7.64 -10.59 -5.82
CA SER A 102 6.93 -9.40 -5.36
C SER A 102 7.88 -8.22 -5.10
N VAL A 103 9.06 -8.46 -4.53
CA VAL A 103 10.07 -7.42 -4.30
C VAL A 103 10.57 -6.84 -5.63
N ILE A 104 10.89 -7.69 -6.61
CA ILE A 104 11.34 -7.24 -7.94
C ILE A 104 10.24 -6.44 -8.63
N LEU A 105 9.02 -6.98 -8.66
CA LEU A 105 7.86 -6.31 -9.26
C LEU A 105 7.66 -4.90 -8.71
N LEU A 106 7.61 -4.77 -7.38
CA LEU A 106 7.40 -3.50 -6.72
C LEU A 106 8.57 -2.53 -6.92
N SER A 107 9.80 -3.05 -6.94
CA SER A 107 10.99 -2.22 -7.18
C SER A 107 10.98 -1.64 -8.61
N LEU A 108 10.60 -2.42 -9.60
CA LEU A 108 10.56 -2.01 -11.01
C LEU A 108 9.27 -1.24 -11.38
N SER A 109 8.23 -1.30 -10.56
CA SER A 109 6.99 -0.54 -10.79
C SER A 109 7.22 0.96 -10.69
N PRO A 110 6.55 1.79 -11.52
CA PRO A 110 6.53 3.23 -11.32
C PRO A 110 5.97 3.58 -9.94
N LYS A 111 6.42 4.67 -9.36
CA LYS A 111 6.08 5.08 -7.99
C LYS A 111 5.13 6.27 -7.99
N SER A 112 4.11 6.21 -7.12
CA SER A 112 3.20 7.32 -6.83
C SER A 112 2.64 7.21 -5.43
N ASN A 113 2.88 8.20 -4.61
CA ASN A 113 2.28 8.31 -3.27
C ASN A 113 1.04 9.23 -3.25
N ALA A 114 0.45 9.50 -4.43
CA ALA A 114 -0.68 10.43 -4.56
C ALA A 114 -1.88 10.02 -3.68
N VAL A 115 -2.19 8.73 -3.62
CA VAL A 115 -3.29 8.20 -2.79
C VAL A 115 -3.02 8.46 -1.31
N TYR A 116 -1.81 8.19 -0.84
CA TYR A 116 -1.42 8.43 0.55
C TYR A 116 -1.52 9.93 0.92
N LEU A 117 -1.05 10.81 0.04
CA LEU A 117 -1.12 12.24 0.27
C LEU A 117 -2.57 12.75 0.26
N ALA A 118 -3.39 12.27 -0.68
CA ALA A 118 -4.81 12.62 -0.77
C ALA A 118 -5.59 12.18 0.48
N ASP A 119 -5.39 10.93 0.94
CA ASP A 119 -6.00 10.43 2.17
C ASP A 119 -5.60 11.26 3.38
N LYS A 120 -4.30 11.51 3.55
CA LYS A 120 -3.78 12.31 4.66
C LYS A 120 -4.36 13.73 4.69
N GLU A 121 -4.47 14.37 3.53
CA GLU A 121 -5.04 15.72 3.43
C GLU A 121 -6.54 15.69 3.67
N SER A 122 -7.28 14.72 3.12
CA SER A 122 -8.71 14.57 3.33
C SER A 122 -9.05 14.38 4.82
N GLN A 123 -8.28 13.55 5.54
CA GLN A 123 -8.46 13.37 6.98
C GLN A 123 -8.21 14.66 7.77
N LYS A 124 -7.21 15.45 7.37
CA LYS A 124 -6.94 16.74 7.99
C LYS A 124 -8.10 17.72 7.79
N PHE A 125 -8.64 17.80 6.56
CA PHE A 125 -9.81 18.63 6.27
C PHE A 125 -11.06 18.14 7.01
N ALA A 126 -11.33 16.84 7.01
CA ALA A 126 -12.46 16.26 7.72
C ALA A 126 -12.44 16.59 9.23
N LYS A 127 -11.26 16.56 9.85
CA LYS A 127 -11.10 16.98 11.25
C LYS A 127 -11.37 18.49 11.44
N LYS A 128 -10.87 19.33 10.53
CA LYS A 128 -11.04 20.78 10.60
C LYS A 128 -12.49 21.20 10.41
N TYR A 129 -13.24 20.52 9.56
CA TYR A 129 -14.62 20.83 9.19
C TYR A 129 -15.62 19.79 9.70
N SER A 130 -15.33 19.17 10.83
CA SER A 130 -16.14 18.07 11.38
C SER A 130 -17.57 18.46 11.75
N SER A 131 -17.85 19.74 11.94
CA SER A 131 -19.20 20.28 12.23
C SER A 131 -19.99 20.66 10.97
N GLU A 132 -19.36 20.67 9.81
CA GLU A 132 -20.04 21.02 8.56
C GLU A 132 -21.04 19.94 8.18
N GLN A 133 -22.24 20.38 7.77
CA GLN A 133 -23.26 19.46 7.27
C GLN A 133 -23.08 19.23 5.77
N PRO A 134 -23.37 18.03 5.28
CA PRO A 134 -23.36 17.80 3.84
C PRO A 134 -24.31 18.75 3.11
N PRO A 135 -23.92 19.25 1.91
CA PRO A 135 -24.78 20.14 1.13
C PRO A 135 -26.13 19.49 0.82
N LYS A 136 -27.23 20.25 1.00
CA LYS A 136 -28.59 19.69 0.88
C LYS A 136 -28.90 19.10 -0.49
N HIS A 137 -28.32 19.64 -1.56
CA HIS A 137 -28.55 19.16 -2.94
C HIS A 137 -28.03 17.74 -3.18
N ILE A 138 -27.01 17.26 -2.46
CA ILE A 138 -26.49 15.89 -2.59
C ILE A 138 -27.11 14.92 -1.56
N LEU A 139 -28.00 15.39 -0.69
CA LEU A 139 -28.68 14.54 0.28
C LEU A 139 -29.94 13.93 -0.33
N ASN A 140 -30.17 12.64 -0.06
CA ASN A 140 -31.40 11.98 -0.45
C ASN A 140 -32.60 12.58 0.28
N SER A 141 -33.74 12.66 -0.40
CA SER A 141 -35.02 13.14 0.13
C SER A 141 -36.06 12.02 0.17
N PRO A 142 -35.95 11.02 1.05
CA PRO A 142 -36.83 9.85 1.09
C PRO A 142 -38.26 10.20 1.55
N THR A 143 -38.46 11.37 2.16
CA THR A 143 -39.79 11.80 2.64
C THR A 143 -40.19 13.15 2.04
N LYS A 144 -41.52 13.37 1.88
CA LYS A 144 -42.05 14.66 1.44
C LYS A 144 -41.63 15.83 2.33
N LEU A 145 -41.45 15.56 3.61
CA LEU A 145 -41.01 16.56 4.57
C LEU A 145 -39.57 17.01 4.28
N MET A 146 -38.64 16.04 4.02
CA MET A 146 -37.26 16.36 3.66
C MET A 146 -37.17 17.14 2.35
N GLY A 147 -38.01 16.83 1.36
CA GLY A 147 -38.12 17.61 0.11
C GLY A 147 -38.51 19.08 0.39
N ARG A 148 -39.46 19.33 1.32
CA ARG A 148 -39.80 20.69 1.75
C ARG A 148 -38.67 21.45 2.42
N PHE A 149 -37.72 20.76 3.05
CA PHE A 149 -36.49 21.33 3.63
C PHE A 149 -35.37 21.52 2.61
N GLY A 150 -35.63 21.25 1.33
CA GLY A 150 -34.66 21.45 0.25
C GLY A 150 -33.62 20.32 0.07
N TYR A 151 -33.88 19.15 0.65
CA TYR A 151 -33.02 17.98 0.44
C TYR A 151 -33.16 17.49 -1.01
N GLY A 152 -32.04 17.31 -1.70
CA GLY A 152 -31.98 16.90 -3.09
C GLY A 152 -32.43 17.97 -4.11
N ALA A 153 -32.77 19.18 -3.65
CA ALA A 153 -33.16 20.25 -4.55
C ALA A 153 -31.98 20.73 -5.39
N GLY A 154 -32.12 20.69 -6.73
CA GLY A 154 -31.05 21.08 -7.64
C GLY A 154 -29.97 19.99 -7.83
N TYR A 155 -30.25 18.74 -7.40
CA TYR A 155 -29.34 17.64 -7.72
C TYR A 155 -29.38 17.34 -9.22
N GLU A 156 -28.24 17.41 -9.84
CA GLU A 156 -28.05 17.04 -11.23
C GLU A 156 -27.43 15.62 -11.28
N TYR A 157 -28.08 14.74 -12.05
CA TYR A 157 -27.64 13.36 -12.14
C TYR A 157 -26.43 13.26 -13.08
N ASP A 158 -25.25 13.04 -12.53
CA ASP A 158 -23.97 13.13 -13.25
C ASP A 158 -23.89 12.24 -14.50
N HIS A 159 -24.56 11.08 -14.50
CA HIS A 159 -24.63 10.23 -15.69
C HIS A 159 -25.34 10.89 -16.87
N CYS A 160 -26.22 11.86 -16.62
CA CYS A 160 -26.87 12.64 -17.68
C CYS A 160 -26.01 13.80 -18.18
N LEU A 161 -25.06 14.27 -17.33
CA LEU A 161 -24.22 15.44 -17.60
C LEU A 161 -22.84 15.09 -18.19
N LEU A 162 -22.47 13.82 -18.20
CA LEU A 162 -21.16 13.34 -18.69
C LEU A 162 -20.83 13.77 -20.14
N TYR A 163 -21.84 14.15 -20.93
CA TYR A 163 -21.67 14.66 -22.29
C TYR A 163 -21.60 16.20 -22.39
N THR A 164 -21.89 16.90 -21.31
CA THR A 164 -21.99 18.38 -21.31
C THR A 164 -21.02 19.06 -20.38
N SER A 165 -20.46 18.35 -19.39
CA SER A 165 -19.45 18.90 -18.49
C SER A 165 -18.05 18.47 -18.93
N PRO A 166 -17.09 19.40 -19.06
CA PRO A 166 -15.71 19.02 -19.33
C PRO A 166 -15.19 18.14 -18.20
N SER A 167 -14.59 17.00 -18.54
CA SER A 167 -13.92 16.15 -17.59
C SER A 167 -12.82 16.95 -16.86
N PRO A 168 -12.53 16.68 -15.57
CA PRO A 168 -11.37 17.29 -14.92
C PRO A 168 -10.03 17.05 -15.67
N ARG A 169 -10.00 16.09 -16.60
CA ARG A 169 -8.88 15.85 -17.51
C ARG A 169 -8.81 16.86 -18.64
N ASP A 170 -9.96 17.43 -19.05
CA ASP A 170 -10.04 18.36 -20.18
C ASP A 170 -9.69 19.80 -19.78
N SER A 171 -9.60 20.07 -18.47
CA SER A 171 -9.17 21.37 -17.91
C SER A 171 -7.65 21.53 -17.79
N ARG A 172 -6.87 20.57 -18.30
CA ARG A 172 -5.40 20.68 -18.42
C ARG A 172 -5.02 20.95 -19.88
N VAL A 173 -5.21 22.17 -20.30
CA VAL A 173 -4.54 22.76 -21.46
C VAL A 173 -3.55 23.78 -20.94
#